data_39595a49b1b09825ece26eb2f816c32d
#
_entry.id   39595a49b1b09825ece26eb2f816c32d
#
_cell.length_a   1.000
_cell.length_b   1.000
_cell.length_c   1.000
_cell.angle_alpha   90.00
_cell.angle_beta   90.00
_cell.angle_gamma   90.00
#
_symmetry.space_group_name_H-M   'P 1'
#
loop_
_entity.id
_entity.type
_entity.pdbx_description
1 polymer ?
#
loop_
_entity_poly.entity_id
_entity_poly.type
_entity_poly.pdbx_seq_one_letter_code
_entity_poly.pdbx_strand_id
1 'polypeptide(L)'
;MKISNFFYIIITLILSSCSSYNSNTFSSKNPFSGGVYKIGEPYVIQNKIFFPEEDFYYKERGVASWYGEKFHGRKTANGEIFNMNLLTAAHRTLQLPSLVKVTNVSNKKSIILRVNDRGPFAKDRIIDLSKKSAALLGFQKAGTAQVIVEYYGRANVYDSNGRLNNKRPLKQSKKSIKKFILSVGVFSNKRNIEKIKTKLKGLGKINILRLKKDESLYKVFLGPFRNKDFVYRVKKAVSQRGLENSIVEKLD
;
A
#
# COMPACT_ATOMS: atom_id res chain seq x y z
N MET A 1 42.05 55.04 50.58
CA MET A 1 41.57 55.25 49.23
C MET A 1 42.26 54.19 48.31
N LYS A 2 41.85 52.96 48.33
CA LYS A 2 42.31 51.84 47.46
C LYS A 2 41.26 50.72 47.48
N ILE A 3 40.10 50.92 46.84
CA ILE A 3 39.02 49.93 46.73
C ILE A 3 38.59 49.80 45.26
N SER A 4 39.40 50.27 44.31
CA SER A 4 38.94 50.29 42.91
C SER A 4 39.48 49.15 42.01
N ASN A 5 40.47 48.38 42.43
CA ASN A 5 41.12 47.40 41.55
C ASN A 5 40.73 45.93 41.81
N PHE A 6 39.89 45.66 42.81
CA PHE A 6 39.47 44.26 43.10
C PHE A 6 38.20 43.83 42.36
N PHE A 7 37.46 44.81 41.85
CA PHE A 7 36.18 44.51 41.14
C PHE A 7 36.38 44.21 39.65
N TYR A 8 37.50 44.64 39.07
CA TYR A 8 37.78 44.36 37.64
C TYR A 8 38.33 42.94 37.36
N ILE A 9 38.90 42.27 38.35
CA ILE A 9 39.47 40.92 38.18
C ILE A 9 38.38 39.82 38.26
N ILE A 10 37.23 40.10 38.89
CA ILE A 10 36.12 39.11 38.99
C ILE A 10 35.26 39.07 37.74
N ILE A 11 35.22 40.16 36.96
CA ILE A 11 34.38 40.21 35.73
C ILE A 11 35.04 39.51 34.53
N THR A 12 36.35 39.31 34.52
CA THR A 12 37.08 38.66 33.42
C THR A 12 37.12 37.14 33.51
N LEU A 13 36.68 36.52 34.62
CA LEU A 13 36.71 35.06 34.82
C LEU A 13 35.39 34.34 34.52
N ILE A 14 34.33 35.07 34.10
CA ILE A 14 33.00 34.50 33.83
C ILE A 14 32.79 34.25 32.32
N LEU A 15 33.71 34.61 31.43
CA LEU A 15 33.53 34.52 29.98
C LEU A 15 34.26 33.33 29.31
N SER A 16 34.86 32.42 30.03
CA SER A 16 35.54 31.24 29.43
C SER A 16 34.86 29.87 29.70
N SER A 17 33.59 29.89 30.01
CA SER A 17 32.80 28.66 29.99
C SER A 17 32.05 28.53 28.64
N CYS A 18 32.80 28.55 27.52
CA CYS A 18 32.33 27.91 26.32
C CYS A 18 32.34 26.39 26.59
N SER A 19 31.31 25.93 27.26
CA SER A 19 30.94 24.55 27.22
C SER A 19 30.76 24.18 25.74
N SER A 20 31.72 23.44 25.18
CA SER A 20 31.55 22.74 23.93
C SER A 20 30.34 21.84 24.15
N TYR A 21 29.17 22.35 23.74
CA TYR A 21 27.96 21.54 23.57
C TYR A 21 28.29 20.50 22.52
N ASN A 22 28.80 19.36 22.97
CA ASN A 22 28.89 18.17 22.15
C ASN A 22 27.45 17.89 21.76
N SER A 23 27.05 18.43 20.61
CA SER A 23 25.89 17.95 19.87
C SER A 23 26.24 16.51 19.45
N ASN A 24 26.09 15.58 20.37
CA ASN A 24 25.81 14.21 20.00
C ASN A 24 24.54 14.30 19.17
N THR A 25 24.73 14.55 17.87
CA THR A 25 23.69 14.34 16.88
C THR A 25 23.29 12.90 17.02
N PHE A 26 22.26 12.66 17.82
CA PHE A 26 21.47 11.45 17.73
C PHE A 26 20.98 11.46 16.28
N SER A 27 21.77 10.88 15.40
CA SER A 27 21.33 10.51 14.07
C SER A 27 20.31 9.38 14.26
N SER A 28 19.13 9.79 14.72
CA SER A 28 18.01 8.86 14.76
C SER A 28 17.71 8.52 13.30
N LYS A 29 18.24 7.37 12.88
CA LYS A 29 17.98 6.81 11.55
C LYS A 29 16.48 6.92 11.32
N ASN A 30 16.08 7.49 10.18
CA ASN A 30 14.66 7.63 9.84
C ASN A 30 13.96 6.28 10.02
N PRO A 31 12.87 6.20 10.79
CA PRO A 31 12.21 4.92 11.10
C PRO A 31 11.64 4.22 9.88
N PHE A 32 11.56 4.88 8.73
CA PHE A 32 11.11 4.35 7.45
C PHE A 32 12.25 4.09 6.46
N SER A 33 13.50 3.96 6.96
CA SER A 33 14.68 3.68 6.14
C SER A 33 14.63 2.31 5.49
N GLY A 34 15.23 2.17 4.31
CA GLY A 34 15.40 0.91 3.58
C GLY A 34 14.18 0.45 2.80
N GLY A 35 13.13 1.26 2.77
CA GLY A 35 11.96 0.99 1.95
C GLY A 35 12.16 1.34 0.48
N VAL A 36 11.34 0.73 -0.37
CA VAL A 36 11.27 1.04 -1.80
C VAL A 36 9.83 1.36 -2.21
N TYR A 37 9.69 2.19 -3.25
CA TYR A 37 8.39 2.35 -3.89
C TYR A 37 8.03 1.08 -4.67
N LYS A 38 6.82 0.57 -4.45
CA LYS A 38 6.39 -0.70 -5.03
C LYS A 38 4.87 -0.70 -5.26
N ILE A 39 4.44 -1.00 -6.47
CA ILE A 39 3.05 -1.38 -6.72
C ILE A 39 2.91 -2.86 -6.39
N GLY A 40 3.81 -3.68 -6.90
CA GLY A 40 3.81 -5.14 -6.77
C GLY A 40 3.06 -5.82 -7.91
N GLU A 41 3.42 -7.09 -8.12
CA GLU A 41 2.71 -7.96 -9.05
C GLU A 41 1.45 -8.50 -8.37
N PRO A 42 0.43 -8.88 -9.16
CA PRO A 42 -0.71 -9.61 -8.62
C PRO A 42 -0.28 -10.87 -7.88
N TYR A 43 -0.94 -11.18 -6.78
CA TYR A 43 -0.59 -12.31 -5.93
C TYR A 43 -1.82 -13.07 -5.42
N VAL A 44 -1.64 -14.32 -5.01
CA VAL A 44 -2.71 -15.21 -4.55
C VAL A 44 -2.48 -15.60 -3.10
N ILE A 45 -3.47 -15.38 -2.24
CA ILE A 45 -3.50 -15.85 -0.85
C ILE A 45 -4.84 -16.52 -0.61
N GLN A 46 -4.84 -17.75 -0.06
CA GLN A 46 -6.05 -18.51 0.26
C GLN A 46 -7.06 -18.55 -0.92
N ASN A 47 -6.57 -18.83 -2.13
CA ASN A 47 -7.35 -18.88 -3.38
C ASN A 47 -8.02 -17.55 -3.78
N LYS A 48 -7.67 -16.41 -3.12
CA LYS A 48 -8.09 -15.06 -3.53
C LYS A 48 -6.95 -14.37 -4.26
N ILE A 49 -7.27 -13.75 -5.38
CA ILE A 49 -6.32 -12.99 -6.18
C ILE A 49 -6.42 -11.52 -5.80
N PHE A 50 -5.28 -10.90 -5.54
CA PHE A 50 -5.16 -9.49 -5.25
C PHE A 50 -4.37 -8.80 -6.37
N PHE A 51 -4.86 -7.65 -6.82
CA PHE A 51 -4.27 -6.85 -7.90
C PHE A 51 -3.77 -5.51 -7.33
N PRO A 52 -2.49 -5.42 -6.94
CA PRO A 52 -1.94 -4.13 -6.54
C PRO A 52 -1.95 -3.15 -7.71
N GLU A 53 -2.39 -1.93 -7.43
CA GLU A 53 -2.44 -0.84 -8.42
C GLU A 53 -2.24 0.52 -7.77
N GLU A 54 -1.90 1.54 -8.58
CA GLU A 54 -1.98 2.93 -8.13
C GLU A 54 -3.45 3.35 -8.17
N ASP A 55 -4.04 3.52 -7.00
CA ASP A 55 -5.40 4.04 -6.85
C ASP A 55 -5.38 5.32 -6.01
N PHE A 56 -5.48 6.45 -6.68
CA PHE A 56 -5.46 7.79 -6.07
C PHE A 56 -6.85 8.25 -5.60
N TYR A 57 -7.89 7.49 -5.90
CA TYR A 57 -9.27 7.77 -5.52
C TYR A 57 -9.83 6.71 -4.56
N TYR A 58 -8.94 5.87 -4.03
CA TYR A 58 -9.35 4.79 -3.14
C TYR A 58 -10.16 5.33 -1.96
N LYS A 59 -11.35 4.81 -1.80
CA LYS A 59 -12.23 5.04 -0.66
C LYS A 59 -13.06 3.80 -0.41
N GLU A 60 -12.90 3.20 0.77
CA GLU A 60 -13.63 1.99 1.15
C GLU A 60 -14.06 2.06 2.62
N ARG A 61 -15.27 1.55 2.91
CA ARG A 61 -15.75 1.32 4.26
C ARG A 61 -15.69 -0.18 4.57
N GLY A 62 -15.10 -0.54 5.72
CA GLY A 62 -15.00 -1.93 6.12
C GLY A 62 -14.38 -2.08 7.49
N VAL A 63 -14.02 -3.33 7.83
CA VAL A 63 -13.44 -3.67 9.11
C VAL A 63 -11.93 -3.45 9.09
N ALA A 64 -11.41 -2.70 10.08
CA ALA A 64 -10.01 -2.64 10.44
C ALA A 64 -9.71 -3.58 11.61
N SER A 65 -8.50 -4.12 11.63
CA SER A 65 -7.89 -4.78 12.78
C SER A 65 -6.51 -4.18 13.03
N TRP A 66 -5.75 -4.72 13.94
CA TRP A 66 -4.37 -4.33 14.14
C TRP A 66 -3.46 -5.54 14.38
N TYR A 67 -2.18 -5.38 14.06
CA TYR A 67 -1.14 -6.38 14.26
C TYR A 67 -0.02 -5.80 15.12
N GLY A 68 0.57 -6.61 15.98
CA GLY A 68 1.46 -6.14 17.05
C GLY A 68 2.73 -6.95 17.18
N GLU A 69 3.03 -7.39 18.38
CA GLU A 69 4.32 -7.91 18.83
C GLU A 69 4.95 -8.99 17.96
N LYS A 70 4.15 -9.93 17.44
CA LYS A 70 4.65 -11.03 16.58
C LYS A 70 5.30 -10.56 15.27
N PHE A 71 4.98 -9.35 14.81
CA PHE A 71 5.49 -8.78 13.57
C PHE A 71 6.52 -7.68 13.81
N HIS A 72 6.66 -7.22 15.05
CA HIS A 72 7.62 -6.16 15.40
C HIS A 72 9.06 -6.54 15.00
N GLY A 73 9.77 -5.62 14.36
CA GLY A 73 11.13 -5.84 13.86
C GLY A 73 11.24 -6.61 12.55
N ARG A 74 10.14 -7.13 11.98
CA ARG A 74 10.18 -7.83 10.69
C ARG A 74 10.11 -6.85 9.51
N LYS A 75 10.67 -7.26 8.38
CA LYS A 75 10.53 -6.50 7.12
C LYS A 75 9.10 -6.52 6.61
N THR A 76 8.62 -5.35 6.22
CA THR A 76 7.33 -5.16 5.54
C THR A 76 7.45 -5.45 4.03
N ALA A 77 6.34 -5.47 3.33
CA ALA A 77 6.32 -5.78 1.90
C ALA A 77 7.08 -4.77 1.03
N ASN A 78 7.28 -3.53 1.48
CA ASN A 78 8.12 -2.55 0.78
C ASN A 78 9.57 -2.50 1.26
N GLY A 79 9.94 -3.34 2.25
CA GLY A 79 11.32 -3.46 2.76
C GLY A 79 11.63 -2.66 4.02
N GLU A 80 10.73 -1.79 4.48
CA GLU A 80 10.86 -1.11 5.77
C GLU A 80 10.78 -2.10 6.93
N ILE A 81 11.23 -1.70 8.12
CA ILE A 81 11.05 -2.52 9.33
C ILE A 81 9.74 -2.13 10.00
N PHE A 82 8.89 -3.14 10.25
CA PHE A 82 7.65 -2.90 10.99
C PHE A 82 7.95 -2.53 12.44
N ASN A 83 7.41 -1.38 12.85
CA ASN A 83 7.42 -0.93 14.23
C ASN A 83 5.97 -0.65 14.67
N MET A 84 5.49 -1.46 15.63
CA MET A 84 4.12 -1.35 16.14
C MET A 84 3.80 -0.01 16.83
N ASN A 85 4.84 0.78 17.17
CA ASN A 85 4.72 2.09 17.81
C ASN A 85 4.70 3.27 16.81
N LEU A 86 4.78 3.00 15.51
CA LEU A 86 4.65 3.99 14.44
C LEU A 86 3.25 3.98 13.85
N LEU A 87 2.87 5.06 13.15
CA LEU A 87 1.57 5.18 12.47
C LEU A 87 1.63 4.50 11.10
N THR A 88 1.51 3.18 11.09
CA THR A 88 1.60 2.36 9.88
C THR A 88 0.40 1.43 9.71
N ALA A 89 0.25 0.91 8.51
CA ALA A 89 -0.79 -0.04 8.14
C ALA A 89 -0.36 -0.99 7.03
N ALA A 90 -1.05 -2.11 6.92
CA ALA A 90 -1.02 -3.04 5.81
C ALA A 90 -2.29 -2.92 4.97
N HIS A 91 -2.16 -2.85 3.65
CA HIS A 91 -3.26 -2.83 2.70
C HIS A 91 -3.02 -3.79 1.54
N ARG A 92 -4.10 -4.42 1.04
CA ARG A 92 -4.01 -5.49 0.05
C ARG A 92 -3.48 -5.02 -1.29
N THR A 93 -3.93 -3.87 -1.79
CA THR A 93 -3.73 -3.48 -3.19
C THR A 93 -3.11 -2.12 -3.41
N LEU A 94 -3.21 -1.18 -2.46
CA LEU A 94 -2.64 0.15 -2.63
C LEU A 94 -1.12 0.10 -2.89
N GLN A 95 -0.62 1.06 -3.65
CA GLN A 95 0.83 1.25 -3.86
C GLN A 95 1.56 1.47 -2.53
N LEU A 96 2.78 0.98 -2.43
CA LEU A 96 3.63 1.07 -1.24
C LEU A 96 4.87 1.93 -1.50
N PRO A 97 5.25 2.84 -0.60
CA PRO A 97 4.41 3.32 0.47
C PRO A 97 3.40 4.36 -0.01
N SER A 98 2.26 4.43 0.67
CA SER A 98 1.27 5.49 0.47
C SER A 98 0.76 6.03 1.81
N LEU A 99 0.11 7.17 1.80
CA LEU A 99 -0.61 7.71 2.93
C LEU A 99 -2.10 7.48 2.74
N VAL A 100 -2.77 7.07 3.81
CA VAL A 100 -4.22 6.94 3.86
C VAL A 100 -4.77 7.66 5.08
N LYS A 101 -5.93 8.29 4.94
CA LYS A 101 -6.73 8.75 6.08
C LYS A 101 -7.64 7.61 6.52
N VAL A 102 -7.54 7.22 7.78
CA VAL A 102 -8.43 6.21 8.37
C VAL A 102 -9.30 6.88 9.41
N THR A 103 -10.61 6.73 9.27
CA THR A 103 -11.62 7.28 10.17
C THR A 103 -12.39 6.15 10.84
N ASN A 104 -12.38 6.10 12.16
CA ASN A 104 -13.24 5.19 12.92
C ASN A 104 -14.69 5.70 12.86
N VAL A 105 -15.59 4.87 12.31
CA VAL A 105 -16.99 5.24 12.08
C VAL A 105 -17.75 5.53 13.38
N SER A 106 -17.42 4.81 14.47
CA SER A 106 -18.14 4.90 15.72
C SER A 106 -17.84 6.18 16.50
N ASN A 107 -16.58 6.56 16.61
CA ASN A 107 -16.14 7.70 17.43
C ASN A 107 -15.65 8.91 16.63
N LYS A 108 -15.67 8.85 15.28
CA LYS A 108 -15.25 9.88 14.33
C LYS A 108 -13.78 10.28 14.40
N LYS A 109 -12.95 9.61 15.21
CA LYS A 109 -11.51 9.87 15.24
C LYS A 109 -10.88 9.49 13.88
N SER A 110 -9.99 10.34 13.40
CA SER A 110 -9.27 10.15 12.13
C SER A 110 -7.78 10.35 12.32
N ILE A 111 -6.97 9.55 11.63
CA ILE A 111 -5.52 9.73 11.57
C ILE A 111 -5.02 9.44 10.16
N ILE A 112 -3.87 10.03 9.81
CA ILE A 112 -3.16 9.72 8.57
C ILE A 112 -2.11 8.67 8.90
N LEU A 113 -2.09 7.59 8.11
CA LEU A 113 -1.21 6.43 8.27
C LEU A 113 -0.36 6.20 7.04
N ARG A 114 0.81 5.63 7.27
CA ARG A 114 1.67 5.09 6.21
C ARG A 114 1.32 3.63 5.91
N VAL A 115 0.84 3.35 4.73
CA VAL A 115 0.68 1.99 4.22
C VAL A 115 2.02 1.54 3.65
N ASN A 116 2.68 0.58 4.30
CA ASN A 116 3.99 0.06 3.91
C ASN A 116 4.04 -1.46 3.82
N ASP A 117 2.92 -2.13 4.09
CA ASP A 117 2.86 -3.59 4.10
C ASP A 117 1.64 -4.14 3.33
N ARG A 118 1.63 -5.47 3.07
CA ARG A 118 0.55 -6.22 2.44
C ARG A 118 -0.27 -6.98 3.47
N GLY A 119 -1.57 -6.98 3.27
CA GLY A 119 -2.62 -7.55 4.12
C GLY A 119 -3.79 -6.59 4.24
N PRO A 120 -4.83 -6.91 5.01
CA PRO A 120 -5.09 -8.18 5.69
C PRO A 120 -5.44 -9.32 4.74
N PHE A 121 -5.11 -10.55 5.15
CA PHE A 121 -5.51 -11.76 4.42
C PHE A 121 -6.65 -12.52 5.09
N ALA A 122 -7.04 -12.11 6.29
CA ALA A 122 -8.25 -12.60 6.92
C ALA A 122 -9.50 -12.06 6.22
N LYS A 123 -10.58 -12.85 6.30
CA LYS A 123 -11.87 -12.52 5.70
C LYS A 123 -12.41 -11.22 6.29
N ASP A 124 -13.09 -10.43 5.44
CA ASP A 124 -13.91 -9.26 5.79
C ASP A 124 -13.15 -8.04 6.37
N ARG A 125 -11.82 -8.08 6.47
CA ARG A 125 -11.00 -6.92 6.84
C ARG A 125 -10.47 -6.20 5.59
N ILE A 126 -10.40 -4.87 5.63
CA ILE A 126 -9.87 -4.05 4.53
C ILE A 126 -8.48 -3.49 4.83
N ILE A 127 -8.13 -3.32 6.10
CA ILE A 127 -6.86 -2.74 6.54
C ILE A 127 -6.45 -3.32 7.90
N ASP A 128 -5.17 -3.58 8.10
CA ASP A 128 -4.60 -3.90 9.41
C ASP A 128 -3.65 -2.78 9.84
N LEU A 129 -3.85 -2.28 11.06
CA LEU A 129 -3.14 -1.13 11.58
C LEU A 129 -2.03 -1.55 12.56
N SER A 130 -1.07 -0.67 12.81
CA SER A 130 -0.15 -0.83 13.94
C SER A 130 -0.90 -0.68 15.27
N LYS A 131 -0.32 -1.21 16.37
CA LYS A 131 -0.84 -1.06 17.73
C LYS A 131 -1.09 0.41 18.10
N LYS A 132 -0.12 1.29 17.80
CA LYS A 132 -0.21 2.73 18.04
C LYS A 132 -1.37 3.37 17.27
N SER A 133 -1.55 3.00 16.00
CA SER A 133 -2.64 3.50 15.17
C SER A 133 -4.01 3.10 15.70
N ALA A 134 -4.17 1.83 16.11
CA ALA A 134 -5.42 1.34 16.70
C ALA A 134 -5.74 2.03 18.04
N ALA A 135 -4.72 2.32 18.86
CA ALA A 135 -4.88 3.05 20.12
C ALA A 135 -5.39 4.48 19.88
N LEU A 136 -4.80 5.21 18.94
CA LEU A 136 -5.22 6.58 18.61
C LEU A 136 -6.63 6.64 18.00
N LEU A 137 -7.02 5.64 17.21
CA LEU A 137 -8.38 5.50 16.68
C LEU A 137 -9.38 4.98 17.72
N GLY A 138 -8.91 4.59 18.92
CA GLY A 138 -9.76 4.20 20.05
C GLY A 138 -10.35 2.80 19.96
N PHE A 139 -9.73 1.87 19.20
CA PHE A 139 -10.24 0.50 19.11
C PHE A 139 -9.22 -0.60 19.47
N GLN A 140 -8.04 -0.24 20.00
CA GLN A 140 -7.01 -1.23 20.35
C GLN A 140 -7.55 -2.33 21.27
N LYS A 141 -8.30 -1.98 22.31
CA LYS A 141 -8.90 -2.94 23.25
C LYS A 141 -9.96 -3.83 22.60
N ALA A 142 -10.77 -3.25 21.69
CA ALA A 142 -11.81 -3.99 20.97
C ALA A 142 -11.24 -4.91 19.87
N GLY A 143 -9.99 -4.73 19.48
CA GLY A 143 -9.31 -5.52 18.45
C GLY A 143 -9.70 -5.16 17.00
N THR A 144 -10.94 -4.76 16.77
CA THR A 144 -11.49 -4.39 15.45
C THR A 144 -12.38 -3.16 15.53
N ALA A 145 -12.57 -2.47 14.41
CA ALA A 145 -13.51 -1.37 14.26
C ALA A 145 -14.01 -1.23 12.82
N GLN A 146 -15.21 -0.68 12.64
CA GLN A 146 -15.66 -0.17 11.34
C GLN A 146 -14.95 1.14 11.02
N VAL A 147 -14.29 1.19 9.88
CA VAL A 147 -13.53 2.35 9.43
C VAL A 147 -13.91 2.76 8.02
N ILE A 148 -13.59 4.02 7.68
CA ILE A 148 -13.48 4.49 6.31
C ILE A 148 -12.00 4.72 6.05
N VAL A 149 -11.48 4.13 4.96
CA VAL A 149 -10.11 4.30 4.50
C VAL A 149 -10.14 5.09 3.20
N GLU A 150 -9.42 6.20 3.16
CA GLU A 150 -9.35 7.09 2.00
C GLU A 150 -7.87 7.31 1.62
N TYR A 151 -7.54 7.22 0.34
CA TYR A 151 -6.21 7.62 -0.12
C TYR A 151 -5.99 9.11 0.19
N TYR A 152 -4.86 9.41 0.81
CA TYR A 152 -4.52 10.79 1.21
C TYR A 152 -3.37 11.37 0.38
N GLY A 153 -2.43 10.52 -0.01
CA GLY A 153 -1.28 11.01 -0.77
C GLY A 153 -0.16 9.99 -0.90
N ARG A 154 0.91 10.42 -1.56
CA ARG A 154 2.14 9.63 -1.65
C ARG A 154 2.96 9.79 -0.39
N ALA A 155 3.61 8.71 0.04
CA ALA A 155 4.56 8.76 1.13
C ALA A 155 6.00 8.82 0.59
N ASN A 156 6.87 9.53 1.31
CA ASN A 156 8.29 9.60 0.99
C ASN A 156 8.98 8.24 1.15
N VAL A 157 9.99 7.97 0.33
CA VAL A 157 10.85 6.80 0.42
C VAL A 157 12.21 7.23 0.94
N TYR A 158 12.81 6.44 1.82
CA TYR A 158 14.12 6.71 2.40
C TYR A 158 15.06 5.52 2.15
N ASP A 159 16.29 5.80 1.73
CA ASP A 159 17.32 4.77 1.54
C ASP A 159 17.76 4.14 2.88
N SER A 160 18.68 3.18 2.82
CA SER A 160 19.21 2.49 4.02
C SER A 160 19.90 3.44 5.01
N ASN A 161 20.34 4.61 4.56
CA ASN A 161 20.97 5.64 5.37
C ASN A 161 19.99 6.66 5.94
N GLY A 162 18.69 6.52 5.61
CA GLY A 162 17.65 7.45 6.04
C GLY A 162 17.57 8.74 5.20
N ARG A 163 18.26 8.82 4.06
CA ARG A 163 18.20 9.95 3.14
C ARG A 163 16.97 9.83 2.26
N LEU A 164 16.36 10.96 1.95
CA LEU A 164 15.19 11.00 1.07
C LEU A 164 15.53 10.44 -0.32
N ASN A 165 14.87 9.37 -0.71
CA ASN A 165 15.03 8.71 -1.98
C ASN A 165 13.69 8.64 -2.72
N ASN A 166 13.23 9.78 -3.24
CA ASN A 166 12.02 9.84 -4.05
C ASN A 166 12.27 9.44 -5.52
N LYS A 167 13.39 8.78 -5.80
CA LYS A 167 13.58 8.14 -7.11
C LYS A 167 12.46 7.12 -7.27
N ARG A 168 11.37 7.55 -7.91
CA ARG A 168 10.44 6.59 -8.50
C ARG A 168 11.29 5.69 -9.38
N PRO A 169 11.03 4.39 -9.45
CA PRO A 169 11.39 3.68 -10.65
C PRO A 169 10.80 4.54 -11.76
N LEU A 170 11.65 5.24 -12.49
CA LEU A 170 11.31 5.87 -13.74
C LEU A 170 10.39 4.86 -14.40
N LYS A 171 9.16 5.27 -14.80
CA LYS A 171 8.24 4.44 -15.59
C LYS A 171 9.11 3.47 -16.32
N GLN A 172 9.08 2.18 -15.90
CA GLN A 172 10.05 1.18 -16.35
C GLN A 172 10.26 1.47 -17.83
N SER A 173 11.49 1.75 -18.22
CA SER A 173 11.82 2.18 -19.56
C SER A 173 10.92 1.42 -20.50
N LYS A 174 10.42 2.02 -21.58
CA LYS A 174 9.53 1.41 -22.59
C LYS A 174 10.15 0.17 -23.27
N LYS A 175 10.77 -0.70 -22.51
CA LYS A 175 10.95 -2.08 -22.88
C LYS A 175 9.51 -2.59 -22.94
N SER A 176 9.00 -2.86 -24.12
CA SER A 176 7.61 -3.24 -24.37
C SER A 176 7.22 -4.32 -23.36
N ILE A 177 6.54 -3.92 -22.28
CA ILE A 177 6.09 -4.86 -21.26
C ILE A 177 5.05 -5.68 -21.99
N LYS A 178 5.40 -6.92 -22.32
CA LYS A 178 4.45 -7.87 -22.91
C LYS A 178 3.22 -7.89 -22.01
N LYS A 179 2.11 -7.45 -22.54
CA LYS A 179 0.84 -7.48 -21.83
C LYS A 179 0.05 -8.69 -22.29
N PHE A 180 -0.68 -9.28 -21.41
CA PHE A 180 -1.54 -10.44 -21.70
C PHE A 180 -2.96 -10.13 -21.27
N ILE A 181 -3.93 -10.67 -21.97
CA ILE A 181 -5.34 -10.71 -21.55
C ILE A 181 -5.79 -12.14 -21.47
N LEU A 182 -6.79 -12.38 -20.65
CA LEU A 182 -7.54 -13.64 -20.65
C LEU A 182 -8.88 -13.38 -21.32
N SER A 183 -9.00 -13.76 -22.58
CA SER A 183 -10.25 -13.73 -23.33
C SER A 183 -11.18 -14.80 -22.82
N VAL A 184 -12.36 -14.40 -22.36
CA VAL A 184 -13.34 -15.31 -21.76
C VAL A 184 -14.33 -15.81 -22.81
N GLY A 185 -14.61 -14.98 -23.81
CA GLY A 185 -15.50 -15.32 -24.91
C GLY A 185 -16.09 -14.10 -25.60
N VAL A 186 -16.88 -14.39 -26.63
CA VAL A 186 -17.65 -13.39 -27.39
C VAL A 186 -19.14 -13.68 -27.19
N PHE A 187 -19.91 -12.65 -26.90
CA PHE A 187 -21.31 -12.75 -26.52
C PHE A 187 -22.16 -11.70 -27.25
N SER A 188 -23.35 -12.07 -27.71
CA SER A 188 -24.32 -11.13 -28.29
C SER A 188 -25.35 -10.65 -27.27
N ASN A 189 -25.63 -11.46 -26.26
CA ASN A 189 -26.68 -11.18 -25.29
C ASN A 189 -26.15 -10.46 -24.05
N LYS A 190 -26.61 -9.24 -23.81
CA LYS A 190 -26.22 -8.41 -22.64
C LYS A 190 -26.52 -9.10 -21.30
N ARG A 191 -27.61 -9.87 -21.19
CA ARG A 191 -27.95 -10.61 -19.95
C ARG A 191 -26.89 -11.68 -19.65
N ASN A 192 -26.34 -12.34 -20.66
CA ASN A 192 -25.27 -13.31 -20.49
C ASN A 192 -23.97 -12.62 -20.07
N ILE A 193 -23.68 -11.43 -20.61
CA ILE A 193 -22.50 -10.64 -20.21
C ILE A 193 -22.57 -10.28 -18.72
N GLU A 194 -23.71 -9.88 -18.18
CA GLU A 194 -23.86 -9.59 -16.75
C GLU A 194 -23.67 -10.84 -15.88
N LYS A 195 -24.17 -11.99 -16.29
CA LYS A 195 -23.92 -13.28 -15.62
C LYS A 195 -22.41 -13.60 -15.61
N ILE A 196 -21.72 -13.38 -16.73
CA ILE A 196 -20.27 -13.58 -16.83
C ILE A 196 -19.51 -12.60 -15.94
N LYS A 197 -19.87 -11.33 -15.91
CA LYS A 197 -19.26 -10.32 -15.00
C LYS A 197 -19.37 -10.75 -13.54
N THR A 198 -20.52 -11.27 -13.13
CA THR A 198 -20.72 -11.79 -11.77
C THR A 198 -19.77 -12.98 -11.49
N LYS A 199 -19.64 -13.91 -12.42
CA LYS A 199 -18.69 -15.03 -12.31
C LYS A 199 -17.24 -14.58 -12.26
N LEU A 200 -16.87 -13.50 -12.96
CA LEU A 200 -15.50 -12.98 -13.05
C LEU A 200 -15.12 -12.04 -11.89
N LYS A 201 -16.07 -11.65 -11.05
CA LYS A 201 -15.83 -10.71 -9.94
C LYS A 201 -14.68 -11.19 -9.05
N GLY A 202 -13.70 -10.30 -8.82
CA GLY A 202 -12.52 -10.57 -7.99
C GLY A 202 -11.39 -11.32 -8.68
N LEU A 203 -11.49 -11.60 -10.01
CA LEU A 203 -10.44 -12.26 -10.78
C LEU A 203 -9.58 -11.31 -11.63
N GLY A 204 -9.86 -10.01 -11.59
CA GLY A 204 -9.15 -8.97 -12.31
C GLY A 204 -10.06 -7.92 -12.92
N LYS A 205 -9.46 -6.94 -13.61
CA LYS A 205 -10.22 -5.93 -14.32
C LYS A 205 -10.97 -6.58 -15.49
N ILE A 206 -12.29 -6.48 -15.47
CA ILE A 206 -13.18 -6.98 -16.53
C ILE A 206 -13.29 -5.89 -17.58
N ASN A 207 -13.05 -6.25 -18.82
CA ASN A 207 -13.21 -5.37 -19.97
C ASN A 207 -14.20 -5.99 -20.95
N ILE A 208 -15.01 -5.14 -21.58
CA ILE A 208 -15.98 -5.50 -22.59
C ILE A 208 -15.71 -4.63 -23.81
N LEU A 209 -15.39 -5.26 -24.92
CA LEU A 209 -15.10 -4.59 -26.18
C LEU A 209 -16.14 -4.99 -27.22
N ARG A 210 -16.82 -4.01 -27.79
CA ARG A 210 -17.72 -4.21 -28.96
C ARG A 210 -16.87 -4.49 -30.18
N LEU A 211 -17.21 -5.55 -30.93
CA LEU A 211 -16.43 -5.94 -32.09
C LEU A 211 -16.73 -5.04 -33.29
N LYS A 212 -15.71 -4.55 -33.99
CA LYS A 212 -15.86 -3.66 -35.16
C LYS A 212 -16.48 -4.37 -36.37
N LYS A 213 -16.29 -5.69 -36.50
CA LYS A 213 -16.80 -6.48 -37.63
C LYS A 213 -18.28 -6.84 -37.49
N ASP A 214 -18.75 -6.94 -36.26
CA ASP A 214 -20.16 -7.18 -35.92
C ASP A 214 -20.47 -6.47 -34.60
N GLU A 215 -21.20 -5.39 -34.73
CA GLU A 215 -21.53 -4.52 -33.59
C GLU A 215 -22.53 -5.15 -32.61
N SER A 216 -23.16 -6.27 -32.97
CA SER A 216 -23.99 -7.03 -32.04
C SER A 216 -23.18 -7.90 -31.06
N LEU A 217 -21.87 -8.08 -31.32
CA LEU A 217 -20.99 -8.95 -30.56
C LEU A 217 -20.06 -8.18 -29.63
N TYR A 218 -19.88 -8.73 -28.43
CA TYR A 218 -19.04 -8.17 -27.37
C TYR A 218 -18.00 -9.20 -26.92
N LYS A 219 -16.72 -8.86 -27.01
CA LYS A 219 -15.62 -9.64 -26.44
C LYS A 219 -15.47 -9.28 -24.96
N VAL A 220 -15.56 -10.29 -24.08
CA VAL A 220 -15.31 -10.14 -22.64
C VAL A 220 -13.93 -10.70 -22.31
N PHE A 221 -13.10 -9.92 -21.63
CA PHE A 221 -11.76 -10.34 -21.23
C PHE A 221 -11.33 -9.74 -19.91
N LEU A 222 -10.40 -10.40 -19.23
CA LEU A 222 -9.73 -9.94 -18.02
C LEU A 222 -8.33 -9.40 -18.36
N GLY A 223 -7.89 -8.37 -17.63
CA GLY A 223 -6.56 -7.79 -17.79
C GLY A 223 -6.58 -6.30 -18.13
N PRO A 224 -5.48 -5.73 -18.67
CA PRO A 224 -4.25 -6.44 -19.07
C PRO A 224 -3.39 -6.89 -17.88
N PHE A 225 -2.69 -7.99 -18.04
CA PHE A 225 -1.73 -8.54 -17.10
C PHE A 225 -0.30 -8.41 -17.63
N ARG A 226 0.67 -8.27 -16.73
CA ARG A 226 2.10 -8.15 -17.10
C ARG A 226 2.87 -9.47 -17.01
N ASN A 227 2.34 -10.43 -16.25
CA ASN A 227 2.98 -11.73 -15.99
C ASN A 227 2.16 -12.86 -16.61
N LYS A 228 2.77 -13.64 -17.50
CA LYS A 228 2.14 -14.75 -18.21
C LYS A 228 1.72 -15.88 -17.28
N ASP A 229 2.57 -16.26 -16.33
CA ASP A 229 2.28 -17.36 -15.40
C ASP A 229 1.11 -16.99 -14.48
N PHE A 230 1.01 -15.70 -14.13
CA PHE A 230 -0.13 -15.21 -13.38
C PHE A 230 -1.43 -15.32 -14.16
N VAL A 231 -1.44 -15.01 -15.47
CA VAL A 231 -2.64 -15.19 -16.30
C VAL A 231 -3.11 -16.64 -16.33
N TYR A 232 -2.18 -17.60 -16.36
CA TYR A 232 -2.55 -19.03 -16.28
C TYR A 232 -3.19 -19.41 -14.94
N ARG A 233 -2.75 -18.81 -13.82
CA ARG A 233 -3.44 -19.00 -12.53
C ARG A 233 -4.83 -18.39 -12.54
N VAL A 234 -5.00 -17.21 -13.13
CA VAL A 234 -6.32 -16.60 -13.33
C VAL A 234 -7.19 -17.47 -14.23
N LYS A 235 -6.64 -18.01 -15.33
CA LYS A 235 -7.34 -18.94 -16.20
C LYS A 235 -7.87 -20.16 -15.44
N LYS A 236 -7.05 -20.78 -14.58
CA LYS A 236 -7.48 -21.88 -13.72
C LYS A 236 -8.65 -21.48 -12.82
N ALA A 237 -8.61 -20.31 -12.20
CA ALA A 237 -9.71 -19.81 -11.37
C ALA A 237 -10.98 -19.50 -12.17
N VAL A 238 -10.84 -19.03 -13.41
CA VAL A 238 -11.95 -18.78 -14.36
C VAL A 238 -12.59 -20.11 -14.78
N SER A 239 -11.77 -21.12 -15.09
CA SER A 239 -12.26 -22.47 -15.43
C SER A 239 -13.06 -23.10 -14.28
N GLN A 240 -12.60 -22.96 -13.03
CA GLN A 240 -13.31 -23.42 -11.84
C GLN A 240 -14.69 -22.75 -11.63
N ARG A 241 -14.97 -21.65 -12.33
CA ARG A 241 -16.28 -20.97 -12.33
C ARG A 241 -17.14 -21.32 -13.56
N GLY A 242 -16.78 -22.39 -14.27
CA GLY A 242 -17.50 -22.89 -15.44
C GLY A 242 -17.29 -22.05 -16.70
N LEU A 243 -16.08 -21.48 -16.87
CA LEU A 243 -15.67 -20.71 -18.06
C LEU A 243 -14.38 -21.32 -18.64
N GLU A 244 -14.44 -22.58 -19.02
CA GLU A 244 -13.28 -23.42 -19.38
C GLU A 244 -12.60 -22.97 -20.68
N ASN A 245 -13.37 -22.44 -21.64
CA ASN A 245 -12.89 -22.08 -22.98
C ASN A 245 -12.17 -20.71 -23.03
N SER A 246 -11.70 -20.21 -21.89
CA SER A 246 -10.95 -18.94 -21.86
C SER A 246 -9.55 -19.08 -22.46
N ILE A 247 -9.09 -18.07 -23.22
CA ILE A 247 -7.84 -18.10 -23.98
C ILE A 247 -6.92 -16.98 -23.50
N VAL A 248 -5.64 -17.32 -23.25
CA VAL A 248 -4.60 -16.33 -22.95
C VAL A 248 -4.09 -15.74 -24.27
N GLU A 249 -4.25 -14.43 -24.43
CA GLU A 249 -3.79 -13.70 -25.60
C GLU A 249 -2.70 -12.70 -25.18
N LYS A 250 -1.71 -12.51 -26.04
CA LYS A 250 -0.71 -11.46 -25.92
C LYS A 250 -1.27 -10.20 -26.56
N LEU A 251 -1.14 -9.05 -25.88
CA LEU A 251 -1.38 -7.75 -26.48
C LEU A 251 -0.07 -7.26 -27.09
N ASP A 252 -0.08 -7.00 -28.37
CA ASP A 252 1.03 -6.36 -29.11
C ASP A 252 1.06 -4.86 -28.86
#